data_e3c855335b922b5c99989fe3910e840a
#
_entry.id   e3c855335b922b5c99989fe3910e840a
#
_cell.length_a   1.000
_cell.length_b   1.000
_cell.length_c   1.000
_cell.angle_alpha   90.00
_cell.angle_beta   90.00
_cell.angle_gamma   90.00
#
_symmetry.space_group_name_H-M   'P 1'
#
loop_
_entity.id
_entity.type
_entity.pdbx_description
1 polymer ?
#
loop_
_entity_poly.entity_id
_entity_poly.type
_entity_poly.pdbx_seq_one_letter_code
_entity_poly.pdbx_strand_id
1 'polypeptide(L)'
;HVTGMAIRKVFSLAVGISVLCLFLCASSSKLKSNKKWHFPRATRKAFSGYIYKTYYFKQQVDHFGFANVDTFLQRYLLADQYWNHNGGPIFFYTGNEGDISWFCNNTGFMWDIATEFKALLVFAEHRYYGESIPYGPEAFTNPMKLNYLTSEQALADFADLINYLKSTIPGAAQSPVVAFGGSYGGMLAAWFRMKYPSIVVGALAGSAPILQFSGITDCEVFNEVVTRAFERESVECVSNIRASWQLINNYGMTDAGRKLLQEVFHLCQPLNASSDVDTFKDWLTGTWTNLAMVNYPYPTNFLEPLPAWPVRECCKYLSNPAESQGLLLDLFAAISVYYNYTGQASCLDINQQGTSSLGDMGWDYQKPVLMVEEEPWKTPARTTDPREAIELYRDGDAHVFKWSE
;
A
#
# COMPACT_ATOMS: atom_id res chain seq x y z
N HIS A 1 -61.75 -21.99 -6.35
CA HIS A 1 -61.06 -23.33 -6.24
C HIS A 1 -59.75 -23.41 -7.06
N VAL A 2 -59.35 -22.37 -7.79
CA VAL A 2 -58.12 -22.38 -8.62
C VAL A 2 -56.96 -21.63 -7.94
N THR A 3 -57.20 -20.78 -6.96
CA THR A 3 -56.18 -19.98 -6.26
C THR A 3 -55.46 -20.71 -5.11
N GLY A 4 -56.04 -21.81 -4.58
CA GLY A 4 -55.44 -22.55 -3.48
C GLY A 4 -54.31 -23.55 -3.87
N MET A 5 -54.28 -23.95 -5.14
CA MET A 5 -53.31 -24.96 -5.59
C MET A 5 -51.95 -24.37 -6.06
N ALA A 6 -51.95 -23.12 -6.51
CA ALA A 6 -50.74 -22.43 -6.94
C ALA A 6 -49.83 -21.99 -5.74
N ILE A 7 -50.46 -21.60 -4.63
CA ILE A 7 -49.72 -21.15 -3.43
C ILE A 7 -49.01 -22.32 -2.73
N ARG A 8 -49.64 -23.52 -2.72
CA ARG A 8 -48.99 -24.72 -2.15
C ARG A 8 -47.78 -25.21 -2.94
N LYS A 9 -47.78 -25.06 -4.27
CA LYS A 9 -46.63 -25.47 -5.11
C LYS A 9 -45.45 -24.50 -4.98
N VAL A 10 -45.70 -23.21 -4.80
CA VAL A 10 -44.63 -22.23 -4.60
C VAL A 10 -43.98 -22.39 -3.22
N PHE A 11 -44.77 -22.67 -2.18
CA PHE A 11 -44.25 -22.96 -0.85
C PHE A 11 -43.42 -24.24 -0.77
N SER A 12 -43.84 -25.28 -1.47
CA SER A 12 -43.11 -26.57 -1.55
C SER A 12 -41.78 -26.43 -2.28
N LEU A 13 -41.72 -25.56 -3.31
CA LEU A 13 -40.48 -25.30 -4.06
C LEU A 13 -39.50 -24.46 -3.26
N ALA A 14 -39.98 -23.46 -2.54
CA ALA A 14 -39.14 -22.59 -1.67
C ALA A 14 -38.49 -23.36 -0.50
N VAL A 15 -39.22 -24.26 0.14
CA VAL A 15 -38.73 -25.15 1.18
C VAL A 15 -37.73 -26.17 0.64
N GLY A 16 -37.97 -26.70 -0.56
CA GLY A 16 -37.03 -27.62 -1.24
C GLY A 16 -35.68 -26.97 -1.59
N ILE A 17 -35.70 -25.74 -2.06
CA ILE A 17 -34.46 -24.99 -2.37
C ILE A 17 -33.69 -24.62 -1.10
N SER A 18 -34.36 -24.21 -0.03
CA SER A 18 -33.72 -23.91 1.25
C SER A 18 -33.07 -25.13 1.90
N VAL A 19 -33.71 -26.30 1.82
CA VAL A 19 -33.16 -27.57 2.32
C VAL A 19 -31.98 -28.03 1.46
N LEU A 20 -32.01 -27.81 0.14
CA LEU A 20 -30.92 -28.16 -0.76
C LEU A 20 -29.69 -27.26 -0.53
N CYS A 21 -29.90 -25.97 -0.26
CA CYS A 21 -28.80 -25.05 0.11
C CYS A 21 -28.17 -25.41 1.47
N LEU A 22 -28.99 -25.86 2.45
CA LEU A 22 -28.47 -26.30 3.75
C LEU A 22 -27.68 -27.63 3.63
N PHE A 23 -28.09 -28.55 2.75
CA PHE A 23 -27.33 -29.78 2.48
C PHE A 23 -26.01 -29.51 1.70
N LEU A 24 -25.97 -28.52 0.82
CA LEU A 24 -24.76 -28.15 0.10
C LEU A 24 -23.77 -27.41 1.01
N CYS A 25 -24.22 -26.59 1.97
CA CYS A 25 -23.37 -26.00 2.99
C CYS A 25 -22.86 -27.03 4.03
N ALA A 26 -23.67 -28.05 4.35
CA ALA A 26 -23.23 -29.10 5.29
C ALA A 26 -22.25 -30.11 4.70
N SER A 27 -22.21 -30.24 3.36
CA SER A 27 -21.27 -31.15 2.66
C SER A 27 -19.90 -30.50 2.42
N SER A 28 -19.77 -29.20 2.56
CA SER A 28 -18.50 -28.47 2.40
C SER A 28 -17.54 -28.63 3.60
N SER A 29 -17.99 -29.21 4.71
CA SER A 29 -17.19 -29.28 5.94
C SER A 29 -16.28 -30.51 6.06
N LYS A 30 -16.07 -31.32 5.01
CA LYS A 30 -15.21 -32.52 5.05
C LYS A 30 -14.23 -32.66 3.89
N LEU A 31 -13.73 -31.55 3.35
CA LEU A 31 -12.49 -31.59 2.59
C LEU A 31 -11.34 -31.21 3.52
N LYS A 32 -10.98 -32.15 4.42
CA LYS A 32 -9.68 -32.16 5.07
C LYS A 32 -8.63 -32.54 4.04
N SER A 33 -8.20 -31.58 3.23
CA SER A 33 -6.94 -31.69 2.52
C SER A 33 -5.82 -31.52 3.54
N ASN A 34 -5.30 -32.64 4.06
CA ASN A 34 -4.08 -32.68 4.88
C ASN A 34 -2.81 -32.49 4.03
N LYS A 35 -2.87 -31.79 2.91
CA LYS A 35 -1.67 -31.27 2.26
C LYS A 35 -1.25 -30.02 3.00
N LYS A 36 -0.38 -30.21 4.00
CA LYS A 36 0.48 -29.12 4.50
C LYS A 36 1.33 -28.68 3.31
N TRP A 37 1.01 -27.53 2.75
CA TRP A 37 1.90 -26.84 1.83
C TRP A 37 3.14 -26.47 2.64
N HIS A 38 4.20 -27.27 2.49
CA HIS A 38 5.51 -26.90 2.97
C HIS A 38 6.08 -25.94 1.93
N PHE A 39 5.90 -24.63 2.13
CA PHE A 39 6.75 -23.68 1.46
C PHE A 39 8.20 -23.98 1.91
N PRO A 40 9.13 -24.24 0.99
CA PRO A 40 10.52 -24.38 1.35
C PRO A 40 10.92 -23.12 2.13
N ARG A 41 11.44 -23.25 3.34
CA ARG A 41 12.15 -22.15 4.00
C ARG A 41 13.32 -21.81 3.08
N ALA A 42 13.14 -20.79 2.23
CA ALA A 42 14.24 -20.22 1.49
C ALA A 42 15.23 -19.69 2.53
N THR A 43 16.33 -20.39 2.70
CA THR A 43 17.53 -19.82 3.32
C THR A 43 17.93 -18.67 2.39
N ARG A 44 17.59 -17.42 2.74
CA ARG A 44 17.96 -16.24 1.96
C ARG A 44 19.49 -16.21 1.86
N LYS A 45 20.03 -16.60 0.71
CA LYS A 45 21.33 -16.15 0.26
C LYS A 45 21.30 -14.63 0.23
N ALA A 46 22.41 -13.98 0.60
CA ALA A 46 22.57 -12.55 0.43
C ALA A 46 22.09 -12.16 -0.97
N PHE A 47 21.18 -11.17 -1.04
CA PHE A 47 20.47 -10.77 -2.24
C PHE A 47 21.48 -10.27 -3.30
N SER A 48 21.81 -11.10 -4.26
CA SER A 48 22.41 -10.67 -5.52
C SER A 48 21.23 -10.31 -6.43
N GLY A 49 20.99 -9.04 -6.72
CA GLY A 49 19.80 -8.51 -7.37
C GLY A 49 19.20 -9.40 -8.47
N TYR A 50 17.91 -9.23 -8.75
CA TYR A 50 17.25 -9.95 -9.83
C TYR A 50 17.81 -9.57 -11.18
N ILE A 51 17.85 -10.51 -12.13
CA ILE A 51 18.36 -10.28 -13.49
C ILE A 51 17.18 -9.93 -14.38
N TYR A 52 17.19 -8.73 -14.91
CA TYR A 52 16.21 -8.24 -15.87
C TYR A 52 16.87 -7.29 -16.88
N LYS A 53 16.17 -6.99 -17.97
CA LYS A 53 16.55 -6.00 -18.96
C LYS A 53 15.59 -4.82 -18.90
N THR A 54 16.09 -3.61 -19.07
CA THR A 54 15.31 -2.39 -19.12
C THR A 54 14.98 -2.02 -20.56
N TYR A 55 13.73 -1.67 -20.81
CA TYR A 55 13.22 -1.25 -22.10
C TYR A 55 12.32 -0.03 -21.93
N TYR A 56 12.07 0.65 -23.06
CA TYR A 56 11.18 1.80 -23.13
C TYR A 56 10.18 1.60 -24.25
N PHE A 57 8.92 1.90 -23.96
CA PHE A 57 7.84 1.86 -24.92
C PHE A 57 7.26 3.25 -25.11
N LYS A 58 6.99 3.64 -26.34
CA LYS A 58 6.43 4.95 -26.66
C LYS A 58 4.94 4.94 -26.41
N GLN A 59 4.50 5.68 -25.40
CA GLN A 59 3.10 5.82 -24.97
C GLN A 59 2.52 7.16 -25.44
N GLN A 60 1.19 7.21 -25.63
CA GLN A 60 0.45 8.45 -25.73
C GLN A 60 0.26 9.08 -24.34
N VAL A 61 0.33 10.40 -24.25
CA VAL A 61 0.04 11.09 -23.00
C VAL A 61 -1.46 11.00 -22.68
N ASP A 62 -2.32 11.12 -23.69
CA ASP A 62 -3.77 11.04 -23.53
C ASP A 62 -4.36 9.91 -24.38
N HIS A 63 -4.86 8.85 -23.71
CA HIS A 63 -5.49 7.71 -24.37
C HIS A 63 -6.98 7.92 -24.68
N PHE A 64 -7.61 8.94 -24.10
CA PHE A 64 -9.07 9.12 -24.13
C PHE A 64 -9.51 10.40 -24.86
N GLY A 65 -8.59 11.36 -25.03
CA GLY A 65 -8.82 12.59 -25.77
C GLY A 65 -8.21 12.57 -27.17
N PHE A 66 -8.68 13.47 -28.02
CA PHE A 66 -8.19 13.61 -29.41
C PHE A 66 -7.36 14.89 -29.62
N ALA A 67 -7.34 15.76 -28.61
CA ALA A 67 -6.67 17.08 -28.73
C ALA A 67 -5.18 17.01 -28.40
N ASN A 68 -4.77 16.10 -27.52
CA ASN A 68 -3.38 15.91 -27.14
C ASN A 68 -2.80 14.70 -27.87
N VAL A 69 -1.80 14.94 -28.71
CA VAL A 69 -1.08 13.92 -29.48
C VAL A 69 0.35 13.69 -28.97
N ASP A 70 0.68 14.30 -27.84
CA ASP A 70 1.99 14.17 -27.23
C ASP A 70 2.25 12.74 -26.77
N THR A 71 3.51 12.39 -26.69
CA THR A 71 3.97 11.04 -26.31
C THR A 71 5.09 11.13 -25.30
N PHE A 72 5.25 10.05 -24.53
CA PHE A 72 6.39 9.89 -23.62
C PHE A 72 6.98 8.47 -23.72
N LEU A 73 8.11 8.25 -23.09
CA LEU A 73 8.72 6.93 -22.98
C LEU A 73 8.37 6.31 -21.64
N GLN A 74 7.63 5.20 -21.68
CA GLN A 74 7.33 4.39 -20.52
C GLN A 74 8.44 3.36 -20.34
N ARG A 75 9.11 3.36 -19.19
CA ARG A 75 10.08 2.32 -18.81
C ARG A 75 9.35 1.04 -18.40
N TYR A 76 9.92 -0.09 -18.80
CA TYR A 76 9.52 -1.39 -18.25
C TYR A 76 10.73 -2.32 -18.12
N LEU A 77 10.64 -3.23 -17.16
CA LEU A 77 11.66 -4.23 -16.90
C LEU A 77 11.13 -5.59 -17.33
N LEU A 78 11.97 -6.39 -17.96
CA LEU A 78 11.60 -7.69 -18.53
C LEU A 78 12.62 -8.75 -18.14
N ALA A 79 12.12 -9.90 -17.65
CA ALA A 79 12.91 -11.08 -17.35
C ALA A 79 12.30 -12.31 -18.02
N ASP A 80 13.04 -12.89 -18.98
CA ASP A 80 12.60 -13.99 -19.85
C ASP A 80 13.31 -15.33 -19.56
N GLN A 81 14.24 -15.36 -18.62
CA GLN A 81 15.07 -16.54 -18.33
C GLN A 81 14.30 -17.77 -17.82
N TYR A 82 13.07 -17.59 -17.33
CA TYR A 82 12.21 -18.68 -16.86
C TYR A 82 11.12 -19.04 -17.86
N TRP A 83 10.94 -18.20 -18.88
CA TRP A 83 9.75 -18.23 -19.71
C TRP A 83 9.72 -19.38 -20.72
N ASN A 84 8.57 -20.05 -20.81
CA ASN A 84 8.28 -20.97 -21.90
C ASN A 84 7.76 -20.19 -23.11
N HIS A 85 8.60 -20.02 -24.15
CA HIS A 85 8.27 -19.32 -25.39
C HIS A 85 7.10 -19.93 -26.19
N ASN A 86 6.55 -21.07 -25.76
CA ASN A 86 5.40 -21.71 -26.38
C ASN A 86 4.10 -21.40 -25.60
N GLY A 87 3.88 -20.14 -25.23
CA GLY A 87 2.65 -19.68 -24.59
C GLY A 87 2.66 -19.74 -23.06
N GLY A 88 3.83 -19.78 -22.41
CA GLY A 88 3.94 -19.56 -20.96
C GLY A 88 3.33 -18.21 -20.56
N PRO A 89 2.75 -18.08 -19.36
CA PRO A 89 2.04 -16.86 -18.95
C PRO A 89 2.97 -15.65 -18.87
N ILE A 90 2.38 -14.47 -19.01
CA ILE A 90 3.02 -13.18 -18.67
C ILE A 90 2.55 -12.81 -17.27
N PHE A 91 3.47 -12.69 -16.34
CA PHE A 91 3.25 -12.10 -15.03
C PHE A 91 3.59 -10.62 -15.12
N PHE A 92 2.56 -9.80 -15.07
CA PHE A 92 2.64 -8.37 -15.31
C PHE A 92 2.45 -7.59 -14.01
N TYR A 93 3.49 -6.92 -13.54
CA TYR A 93 3.41 -6.04 -12.39
C TYR A 93 2.91 -4.66 -12.82
N THR A 94 1.79 -4.23 -12.25
CA THR A 94 1.24 -2.89 -12.42
C THR A 94 1.95 -1.92 -11.49
N GLY A 95 2.86 -1.12 -12.05
CA GLY A 95 3.74 -0.22 -11.30
C GLY A 95 3.00 0.72 -10.37
N ASN A 96 3.55 0.91 -9.19
CA ASN A 96 3.09 1.80 -8.15
C ASN A 96 3.56 3.26 -8.37
N GLU A 97 3.28 4.09 -7.38
CA GLU A 97 3.70 5.47 -7.21
C GLU A 97 5.22 5.60 -6.91
N GLY A 98 6.07 5.16 -7.82
CA GLY A 98 7.52 5.22 -7.63
C GLY A 98 8.33 4.52 -8.72
N ASP A 99 9.65 4.50 -8.57
CA ASP A 99 10.58 3.85 -9.47
C ASP A 99 10.34 2.35 -9.54
N ILE A 100 10.10 1.83 -10.74
CA ILE A 100 9.73 0.42 -10.95
C ILE A 100 10.86 -0.55 -10.56
N SER A 101 12.12 -0.13 -10.62
CA SER A 101 13.24 -0.98 -10.20
C SER A 101 13.21 -1.26 -8.69
N TRP A 102 12.72 -0.29 -7.91
CA TRP A 102 12.52 -0.45 -6.48
C TRP A 102 11.47 -1.53 -6.19
N PHE A 103 10.31 -1.45 -6.84
CA PHE A 103 9.24 -2.45 -6.70
C PHE A 103 9.67 -3.81 -7.22
N CYS A 104 10.35 -3.88 -8.36
CA CYS A 104 10.89 -5.12 -8.92
C CYS A 104 11.82 -5.84 -7.92
N ASN A 105 12.69 -5.08 -7.26
CA ASN A 105 13.66 -5.63 -6.31
C ASN A 105 13.03 -6.07 -4.98
N ASN A 106 11.86 -5.53 -4.63
CA ASN A 106 11.15 -5.85 -3.38
C ASN A 106 9.93 -6.77 -3.57
N THR A 107 9.59 -7.17 -4.79
CA THR A 107 8.48 -8.10 -5.10
C THR A 107 9.00 -9.52 -5.30
N GLY A 108 9.37 -10.20 -4.22
CA GLY A 108 9.96 -11.56 -4.28
C GLY A 108 9.03 -12.63 -4.82
N PHE A 109 7.72 -12.56 -4.51
CA PHE A 109 6.76 -13.60 -4.83
C PHE A 109 6.68 -13.94 -6.33
N MET A 110 6.67 -12.93 -7.21
CA MET A 110 6.65 -13.17 -8.66
C MET A 110 7.89 -13.95 -9.13
N TRP A 111 9.05 -13.64 -8.58
CA TRP A 111 10.32 -14.32 -8.88
C TRP A 111 10.32 -15.74 -8.36
N ASP A 112 9.80 -15.98 -7.15
CA ASP A 112 9.75 -17.30 -6.52
C ASP A 112 8.92 -18.29 -7.34
N ILE A 113 7.80 -17.84 -7.92
CA ILE A 113 6.89 -18.70 -8.69
C ILE A 113 7.17 -18.72 -10.19
N ALA A 114 8.02 -17.82 -10.71
CA ALA A 114 8.27 -17.68 -12.15
C ALA A 114 8.76 -18.97 -12.81
N THR A 115 9.64 -19.72 -12.12
CA THR A 115 10.19 -20.98 -12.62
C THR A 115 9.12 -22.07 -12.73
N GLU A 116 8.25 -22.17 -11.73
CA GLU A 116 7.17 -23.17 -11.70
C GLU A 116 6.17 -22.95 -12.83
N PHE A 117 5.73 -21.71 -13.00
CA PHE A 117 4.77 -21.32 -14.04
C PHE A 117 5.42 -21.13 -15.41
N LYS A 118 6.73 -21.14 -15.50
CA LYS A 118 7.51 -20.83 -16.72
C LYS A 118 7.05 -19.49 -17.31
N ALA A 119 7.01 -18.46 -16.46
CA ALA A 119 6.44 -17.16 -16.76
C ALA A 119 7.47 -16.17 -17.29
N LEU A 120 7.02 -15.31 -18.22
CA LEU A 120 7.67 -14.06 -18.58
C LEU A 120 7.33 -13.01 -17.52
N LEU A 121 8.33 -12.42 -16.88
CA LEU A 121 8.11 -11.35 -15.92
C LEU A 121 8.22 -9.99 -16.60
N VAL A 122 7.22 -9.14 -16.39
CA VAL A 122 7.18 -7.76 -16.88
C VAL A 122 6.80 -6.85 -15.72
N PHE A 123 7.65 -5.86 -15.44
CA PHE A 123 7.38 -4.82 -14.45
C PHE A 123 7.24 -3.51 -15.21
N ALA A 124 6.01 -2.99 -15.34
CA ALA A 124 5.74 -1.76 -16.08
C ALA A 124 5.70 -0.57 -15.12
N GLU A 125 6.44 0.47 -15.44
CA GLU A 125 6.46 1.69 -14.63
C GLU A 125 5.20 2.51 -14.86
N HIS A 126 4.68 3.11 -13.79
CA HIS A 126 3.55 4.02 -13.86
C HIS A 126 3.99 5.37 -14.41
N ARG A 127 3.15 5.98 -15.27
CA ARG A 127 3.38 7.35 -15.76
C ARG A 127 3.55 8.32 -14.59
N TYR A 128 4.39 9.34 -14.78
CA TYR A 128 4.79 10.37 -13.80
C TYR A 128 5.66 9.87 -12.64
N TYR A 129 6.09 8.61 -12.65
CA TYR A 129 7.00 8.07 -11.64
C TYR A 129 8.26 7.52 -12.29
N GLY A 130 9.34 7.44 -11.51
CA GLY A 130 10.62 6.96 -11.96
C GLY A 130 11.17 7.71 -13.18
N GLU A 131 11.38 7.00 -14.28
CA GLU A 131 11.83 7.56 -15.56
C GLU A 131 10.68 7.82 -16.55
N SER A 132 9.47 7.37 -16.25
CA SER A 132 8.29 7.45 -17.12
C SER A 132 7.51 8.76 -16.94
N ILE A 133 8.19 9.89 -17.00
CA ILE A 133 7.62 11.21 -16.72
C ILE A 133 7.28 11.93 -18.03
N PRO A 134 5.97 12.05 -18.39
CA PRO A 134 5.57 12.91 -19.50
C PRO A 134 6.00 14.35 -19.24
N TYR A 135 6.53 15.02 -20.28
CA TYR A 135 7.00 16.41 -20.22
C TYR A 135 8.23 16.65 -19.32
N GLY A 136 8.85 15.60 -18.74
CA GLY A 136 10.04 15.74 -17.90
C GLY A 136 9.79 16.65 -16.66
N PRO A 137 10.77 17.51 -16.28
CA PRO A 137 10.66 18.33 -15.06
C PRO A 137 9.45 19.28 -15.03
N GLU A 138 8.92 19.67 -16.19
CA GLU A 138 7.75 20.55 -16.26
C GLU A 138 6.44 19.85 -15.84
N ALA A 139 6.45 18.53 -15.75
CA ALA A 139 5.28 17.73 -15.36
C ALA A 139 4.66 18.20 -14.05
N PHE A 140 5.49 18.51 -13.06
CA PHE A 140 5.07 18.83 -11.69
C PHE A 140 4.94 20.35 -11.42
N THR A 141 5.39 21.20 -12.35
CA THR A 141 5.32 22.66 -12.20
C THR A 141 4.19 23.28 -12.98
N ASN A 142 3.56 22.55 -13.91
CA ASN A 142 2.44 23.00 -14.73
C ASN A 142 1.21 22.12 -14.47
N PRO A 143 0.17 22.65 -13.79
CA PRO A 143 -1.04 21.87 -13.48
C PRO A 143 -1.72 21.25 -14.70
N MET A 144 -1.65 21.90 -15.87
CA MET A 144 -2.23 21.37 -17.11
C MET A 144 -1.54 20.09 -17.58
N LYS A 145 -0.26 19.90 -17.22
CA LYS A 145 0.51 18.70 -17.55
C LYS A 145 0.27 17.56 -16.55
N LEU A 146 -0.18 17.86 -15.32
CA LEU A 146 -0.56 16.87 -14.32
C LEU A 146 -1.93 16.23 -14.59
N ASN A 147 -2.80 16.82 -15.40
CA ASN A 147 -4.13 16.29 -15.68
C ASN A 147 -4.16 14.85 -16.23
N TYR A 148 -3.04 14.37 -16.75
CA TYR A 148 -2.90 13.01 -17.28
C TYR A 148 -2.35 12.00 -16.26
N LEU A 149 -2.08 12.45 -15.03
CA LEU A 149 -1.72 11.57 -13.93
C LEU A 149 -2.99 10.99 -13.31
N THR A 150 -3.56 10.00 -13.97
CA THR A 150 -4.74 9.27 -13.51
C THR A 150 -4.57 7.77 -13.63
N SER A 151 -5.30 7.01 -12.82
CA SER A 151 -5.28 5.54 -12.86
C SER A 151 -5.80 5.00 -14.19
N GLU A 152 -6.79 5.65 -14.80
CA GLU A 152 -7.36 5.26 -16.08
C GLU A 152 -6.32 5.36 -17.20
N GLN A 153 -5.58 6.45 -17.24
CA GLN A 153 -4.50 6.65 -18.21
C GLN A 153 -3.38 5.59 -18.01
N ALA A 154 -3.02 5.30 -16.75
CA ALA A 154 -2.02 4.27 -16.44
C ALA A 154 -2.48 2.85 -16.84
N LEU A 155 -3.75 2.52 -16.63
CA LEU A 155 -4.31 1.23 -17.07
C LEU A 155 -4.30 1.11 -18.60
N ALA A 156 -4.55 2.20 -19.32
CA ALA A 156 -4.45 2.21 -20.78
C ALA A 156 -3.00 2.04 -21.26
N ASP A 157 -2.01 2.68 -20.58
CA ASP A 157 -0.60 2.43 -20.84
C ASP A 157 -0.24 0.95 -20.72
N PHE A 158 -0.69 0.30 -19.64
CA PHE A 158 -0.40 -1.12 -19.42
C PHE A 158 -1.08 -2.00 -20.47
N ALA A 159 -2.28 -1.65 -20.93
CA ALA A 159 -2.97 -2.37 -21.98
C ALA A 159 -2.21 -2.29 -23.32
N ASP A 160 -1.77 -1.10 -23.71
CA ASP A 160 -1.02 -0.88 -24.93
C ASP A 160 0.35 -1.57 -24.88
N LEU A 161 1.05 -1.50 -23.74
CA LEU A 161 2.32 -2.20 -23.55
C LEU A 161 2.15 -3.72 -23.71
N ILE A 162 1.13 -4.32 -23.09
CA ILE A 162 0.85 -5.77 -23.21
C ILE A 162 0.56 -6.14 -24.65
N ASN A 163 -0.27 -5.38 -25.37
CA ASN A 163 -0.57 -5.62 -26.78
C ASN A 163 0.71 -5.54 -27.64
N TYR A 164 1.56 -4.57 -27.38
CA TYR A 164 2.88 -4.46 -28.03
C TYR A 164 3.76 -5.69 -27.75
N LEU A 165 3.90 -6.10 -26.48
CA LEU A 165 4.71 -7.27 -26.10
C LEU A 165 4.18 -8.55 -26.75
N LYS A 166 2.86 -8.76 -26.75
CA LYS A 166 2.23 -9.93 -27.39
C LYS A 166 2.40 -9.95 -28.90
N SER A 167 2.49 -8.79 -29.56
CA SER A 167 2.67 -8.69 -31.00
C SER A 167 4.14 -8.78 -31.43
N THR A 168 5.07 -8.42 -30.57
CA THR A 168 6.49 -8.29 -30.93
C THR A 168 7.39 -9.39 -30.39
N ILE A 169 7.04 -9.98 -29.25
CA ILE A 169 7.83 -11.08 -28.65
C ILE A 169 7.40 -12.42 -29.26
N PRO A 170 8.28 -13.14 -29.96
CA PRO A 170 7.95 -14.45 -30.55
C PRO A 170 7.46 -15.44 -29.49
N GLY A 171 6.26 -16.01 -29.69
CA GLY A 171 5.64 -16.94 -28.75
C GLY A 171 4.71 -16.31 -27.71
N ALA A 172 4.69 -14.97 -27.56
CA ALA A 172 3.86 -14.29 -26.57
C ALA A 172 2.40 -14.06 -27.00
N ALA A 173 2.07 -14.19 -28.28
CA ALA A 173 0.75 -13.84 -28.83
C ALA A 173 -0.43 -14.50 -28.07
N GLN A 174 -0.28 -15.76 -27.66
CA GLN A 174 -1.31 -16.52 -26.95
C GLN A 174 -1.06 -16.63 -25.44
N SER A 175 -0.01 -15.98 -24.92
CA SER A 175 0.30 -16.01 -23.48
C SER A 175 -0.82 -15.37 -22.66
N PRO A 176 -1.40 -16.08 -21.67
CA PRO A 176 -2.31 -15.45 -20.73
C PRO A 176 -1.55 -14.45 -19.85
N VAL A 177 -2.21 -13.34 -19.54
CA VAL A 177 -1.63 -12.30 -18.69
C VAL A 177 -2.26 -12.32 -17.31
N VAL A 178 -1.44 -12.42 -16.28
CA VAL A 178 -1.87 -12.26 -14.89
C VAL A 178 -1.24 -10.99 -14.33
N ALA A 179 -2.08 -10.07 -13.86
CA ALA A 179 -1.64 -8.83 -13.24
C ALA A 179 -1.24 -9.06 -11.78
N PHE A 180 -0.18 -8.43 -11.34
CA PHE A 180 0.30 -8.44 -9.96
C PHE A 180 0.51 -7.00 -9.50
N GLY A 181 0.22 -6.75 -8.23
CA GLY A 181 0.53 -5.45 -7.62
C GLY A 181 0.31 -5.47 -6.11
N GLY A 182 0.98 -4.56 -5.44
CA GLY A 182 0.81 -4.29 -4.01
C GLY A 182 0.34 -2.86 -3.77
N SER A 183 -0.42 -2.60 -2.70
CA SER A 183 -0.90 -1.27 -2.35
C SER A 183 -1.65 -0.60 -3.52
N TYR A 184 -1.30 0.60 -3.92
CA TYR A 184 -1.85 1.26 -5.12
C TYR A 184 -1.62 0.43 -6.41
N GLY A 185 -0.45 -0.15 -6.60
CA GLY A 185 -0.22 -1.10 -7.71
C GLY A 185 -1.17 -2.30 -7.65
N GLY A 186 -1.54 -2.76 -6.45
CA GLY A 186 -2.56 -3.79 -6.26
C GLY A 186 -3.96 -3.31 -6.64
N MET A 187 -4.33 -2.05 -6.34
CA MET A 187 -5.57 -1.43 -6.82
C MET A 187 -5.60 -1.44 -8.35
N LEU A 188 -4.50 -1.01 -8.99
CA LEU A 188 -4.37 -1.05 -10.44
C LEU A 188 -4.50 -2.46 -11.00
N ALA A 189 -3.89 -3.48 -10.38
CA ALA A 189 -4.01 -4.88 -10.81
C ALA A 189 -5.46 -5.36 -10.78
N ALA A 190 -6.20 -5.06 -9.70
CA ALA A 190 -7.61 -5.41 -9.56
C ALA A 190 -8.46 -4.68 -10.61
N TRP A 191 -8.30 -3.37 -10.74
CA TRP A 191 -9.04 -2.58 -11.73
C TRP A 191 -8.68 -2.96 -13.16
N PHE A 192 -7.43 -3.33 -13.42
CA PHE A 192 -6.99 -3.79 -14.73
C PHE A 192 -7.73 -5.07 -15.15
N ARG A 193 -7.86 -6.05 -14.23
CA ARG A 193 -8.67 -7.24 -14.49
C ARG A 193 -10.14 -6.92 -14.71
N MET A 194 -10.71 -5.95 -14.00
CA MET A 194 -12.11 -5.57 -14.10
C MET A 194 -12.40 -4.79 -15.39
N LYS A 195 -11.52 -3.85 -15.79
CA LYS A 195 -11.73 -2.96 -16.93
C LYS A 195 -11.20 -3.49 -18.26
N TYR A 196 -10.19 -4.35 -18.23
CA TYR A 196 -9.54 -4.92 -19.40
C TYR A 196 -9.57 -6.47 -19.39
N PRO A 197 -10.77 -7.09 -19.24
CA PRO A 197 -10.90 -8.55 -19.09
C PRO A 197 -10.45 -9.36 -20.30
N SER A 198 -10.38 -8.73 -21.47
CA SER A 198 -9.85 -9.35 -22.71
C SER A 198 -8.32 -9.42 -22.74
N ILE A 199 -7.62 -8.59 -21.94
CA ILE A 199 -6.16 -8.54 -21.87
C ILE A 199 -5.66 -9.34 -20.68
N VAL A 200 -6.27 -9.17 -19.51
CA VAL A 200 -5.84 -9.75 -18.23
C VAL A 200 -6.82 -10.84 -17.80
N VAL A 201 -6.33 -12.07 -17.70
CA VAL A 201 -7.16 -13.23 -17.33
C VAL A 201 -7.34 -13.40 -15.81
N GLY A 202 -6.44 -12.82 -15.02
CA GLY A 202 -6.47 -12.85 -13.55
C GLY A 202 -5.64 -11.75 -12.94
N ALA A 203 -5.88 -11.44 -11.66
CA ALA A 203 -5.08 -10.48 -10.91
C ALA A 203 -4.82 -10.96 -9.49
N LEU A 204 -3.61 -10.67 -8.99
CA LEU A 204 -3.24 -10.78 -7.59
C LEU A 204 -2.98 -9.37 -7.06
N ALA A 205 -3.93 -8.89 -6.26
CA ALA A 205 -3.94 -7.55 -5.68
C ALA A 205 -3.61 -7.66 -4.18
N GLY A 206 -2.33 -7.52 -3.83
CA GLY A 206 -1.86 -7.61 -2.46
C GLY A 206 -2.02 -6.29 -1.72
N SER A 207 -2.61 -6.31 -0.52
CA SER A 207 -2.73 -5.10 0.31
C SER A 207 -3.33 -3.90 -0.44
N ALA A 208 -4.29 -4.16 -1.31
CA ALA A 208 -4.89 -3.18 -2.20
C ALA A 208 -6.13 -2.55 -1.56
N PRO A 209 -6.13 -1.24 -1.21
CA PRO A 209 -7.24 -0.59 -0.53
C PRO A 209 -8.39 -0.22 -1.50
N ILE A 210 -8.88 -1.19 -2.28
CA ILE A 210 -9.90 -0.97 -3.33
C ILE A 210 -11.28 -0.56 -2.82
N LEU A 211 -11.49 -0.61 -1.51
CA LEU A 211 -12.72 -0.16 -0.85
C LEU A 211 -12.52 1.08 0.02
N GLN A 212 -11.30 1.61 0.10
CA GLN A 212 -10.95 2.78 0.91
C GLN A 212 -11.36 4.07 0.17
N PHE A 213 -12.66 4.27 0.02
CA PHE A 213 -13.23 5.44 -0.66
C PHE A 213 -14.36 6.03 0.17
N SER A 214 -14.57 7.36 0.01
CA SER A 214 -15.67 8.08 0.64
C SER A 214 -17.03 7.42 0.37
N GLY A 215 -17.82 7.24 1.41
CA GLY A 215 -19.12 6.57 1.36
C GLY A 215 -19.09 5.03 1.28
N ILE A 216 -17.90 4.41 1.24
CA ILE A 216 -17.71 2.95 1.27
C ILE A 216 -17.10 2.51 2.59
N THR A 217 -16.03 3.17 3.01
CA THR A 217 -15.31 2.85 4.24
C THR A 217 -15.18 4.13 5.07
N ASP A 218 -15.41 4.04 6.37
CA ASP A 218 -15.24 5.17 7.28
C ASP A 218 -13.76 5.59 7.33
N CYS A 219 -13.51 6.91 7.41
CA CYS A 219 -12.15 7.46 7.33
C CYS A 219 -11.24 7.02 8.49
N GLU A 220 -11.82 6.72 9.66
CA GLU A 220 -11.10 6.29 10.85
C GLU A 220 -10.56 4.86 10.77
N VAL A 221 -11.13 4.00 9.90
CA VAL A 221 -10.79 2.56 9.81
C VAL A 221 -9.29 2.33 9.60
N PHE A 222 -8.65 3.16 8.79
CA PHE A 222 -7.22 3.05 8.53
C PHE A 222 -6.40 3.24 9.82
N ASN A 223 -6.68 4.31 10.57
CA ASN A 223 -6.00 4.61 11.83
C ASN A 223 -6.32 3.57 12.92
N GLU A 224 -7.53 3.00 12.91
CA GLU A 224 -7.89 1.89 13.79
C GLU A 224 -7.05 0.64 13.49
N VAL A 225 -6.84 0.29 12.23
CA VAL A 225 -5.98 -0.84 11.84
C VAL A 225 -4.53 -0.61 12.27
N VAL A 226 -4.00 0.59 12.08
CA VAL A 226 -2.67 0.98 12.59
C VAL A 226 -2.60 0.80 14.10
N THR A 227 -3.55 1.34 14.84
CA THR A 227 -3.63 1.22 16.31
C THR A 227 -3.65 -0.24 16.76
N ARG A 228 -4.47 -1.07 16.13
CA ARG A 228 -4.56 -2.51 16.43
C ARG A 228 -3.25 -3.25 16.16
N ALA A 229 -2.46 -2.81 15.18
CA ALA A 229 -1.15 -3.41 14.93
C ALA A 229 -0.19 -3.23 16.12
N PHE A 230 -0.21 -2.04 16.74
CA PHE A 230 0.55 -1.75 17.97
C PHE A 230 -0.05 -2.43 19.20
N GLU A 231 -1.38 -2.42 19.34
CA GLU A 231 -2.10 -3.01 20.48
C GLU A 231 -1.85 -4.51 20.60
N ARG A 232 -1.71 -5.23 19.47
CA ARG A 232 -1.36 -6.65 19.46
C ARG A 232 0.01 -6.94 20.05
N GLU A 233 0.93 -5.99 20.00
CA GLU A 233 2.25 -6.11 20.61
C GLU A 233 2.23 -5.67 22.09
N SER A 234 1.58 -4.53 22.40
CA SER A 234 1.46 -4.01 23.76
C SER A 234 0.36 -2.96 23.87
N VAL A 235 -0.60 -3.16 24.76
CA VAL A 235 -1.62 -2.15 25.12
C VAL A 235 -0.96 -0.91 25.73
N GLU A 236 0.09 -1.10 26.54
CA GLU A 236 0.83 0.01 27.15
C GLU A 236 1.56 0.86 26.11
N CYS A 237 2.10 0.24 25.05
CA CYS A 237 2.69 0.95 23.94
C CYS A 237 1.70 1.93 23.30
N VAL A 238 0.46 1.48 23.04
CA VAL A 238 -0.60 2.34 22.51
C VAL A 238 -0.96 3.45 23.50
N SER A 239 -1.09 3.13 24.79
CA SER A 239 -1.40 4.12 25.83
C SER A 239 -0.33 5.22 25.89
N ASN A 240 0.94 4.85 25.81
CA ASN A 240 2.07 5.79 25.83
C ASN A 240 2.11 6.65 24.54
N ILE A 241 1.86 6.07 23.36
CA ILE A 241 1.74 6.84 22.13
C ILE A 241 0.61 7.87 22.24
N ARG A 242 -0.56 7.49 22.76
CA ARG A 242 -1.68 8.42 22.98
C ARG A 242 -1.32 9.54 23.96
N ALA A 243 -0.72 9.20 25.10
CA ALA A 243 -0.32 10.19 26.10
C ALA A 243 0.72 11.18 25.57
N SER A 244 1.55 10.75 24.61
CA SER A 244 2.59 11.60 24.03
C SER A 244 2.04 12.80 23.26
N TRP A 245 0.86 12.70 22.65
CA TRP A 245 0.24 13.79 21.89
C TRP A 245 -0.05 15.01 22.74
N GLN A 246 -0.68 14.79 23.90
CA GLN A 246 -0.97 15.89 24.84
C GLN A 246 0.35 16.48 25.41
N LEU A 247 1.32 15.61 25.68
CA LEU A 247 2.62 16.03 26.19
C LEU A 247 3.36 16.91 25.19
N ILE A 248 3.42 16.49 23.92
CA ILE A 248 4.02 17.27 22.82
C ILE A 248 3.30 18.60 22.65
N ASN A 249 1.97 18.63 22.67
CA ASN A 249 1.19 19.85 22.61
C ASN A 249 1.56 20.81 23.75
N ASN A 250 1.64 20.32 24.99
CA ASN A 250 2.00 21.15 26.14
C ASN A 250 3.39 21.77 26.02
N TYR A 251 4.38 21.00 25.61
CA TYR A 251 5.73 21.55 25.35
C TYR A 251 5.74 22.50 24.16
N GLY A 252 4.98 22.20 23.10
CA GLY A 252 4.87 23.01 21.89
C GLY A 252 4.38 24.43 22.10
N MET A 253 3.64 24.71 23.20
CA MET A 253 3.09 26.02 23.52
C MET A 253 4.14 27.11 23.85
N THR A 254 5.34 26.70 24.25
CA THR A 254 6.38 27.64 24.69
C THR A 254 7.68 27.47 23.92
N ASP A 255 8.44 28.55 23.75
CA ASP A 255 9.76 28.49 23.10
C ASP A 255 10.73 27.54 23.82
N ALA A 256 10.73 27.54 25.15
CA ALA A 256 11.53 26.61 25.93
C ALA A 256 11.13 25.16 25.74
N GLY A 257 9.83 24.90 25.64
CA GLY A 257 9.30 23.56 25.39
C GLY A 257 9.60 23.07 23.96
N ARG A 258 9.44 23.94 22.95
CA ARG A 258 9.82 23.61 21.56
C ARG A 258 11.32 23.31 21.43
N LYS A 259 12.15 24.06 22.12
CA LYS A 259 13.59 23.78 22.20
C LYS A 259 13.89 22.43 22.86
N LEU A 260 13.18 22.09 23.94
CA LEU A 260 13.30 20.77 24.56
C LEU A 260 12.92 19.64 23.60
N LEU A 261 11.78 19.77 22.88
CA LEU A 261 11.38 18.79 21.86
C LEU A 261 12.48 18.63 20.80
N GLN A 262 13.02 19.72 20.27
CA GLN A 262 14.13 19.68 19.31
C GLN A 262 15.35 18.92 19.85
N GLU A 263 15.73 19.20 21.09
CA GLU A 263 16.89 18.57 21.74
C GLU A 263 16.67 17.09 21.99
N VAL A 264 15.50 16.70 22.54
CA VAL A 264 15.16 15.30 22.86
C VAL A 264 15.07 14.44 21.58
N PHE A 265 14.45 14.98 20.53
CA PHE A 265 14.27 14.23 19.27
C PHE A 265 15.44 14.42 18.28
N HIS A 266 16.48 15.16 18.66
CA HIS A 266 17.62 15.44 17.78
C HIS A 266 17.18 15.95 16.39
N LEU A 267 16.22 16.89 16.36
CA LEU A 267 15.70 17.39 15.09
C LEU A 267 16.75 18.23 14.36
N CYS A 268 16.83 18.08 13.02
CA CYS A 268 17.75 18.83 12.17
C CYS A 268 17.42 20.32 12.13
N GLN A 269 16.14 20.68 12.28
CA GLN A 269 15.65 22.04 12.25
C GLN A 269 14.99 22.40 13.59
N PRO A 270 15.08 23.67 14.02
CA PRO A 270 14.39 24.13 15.21
C PRO A 270 12.88 24.22 15.00
N LEU A 271 12.11 23.96 16.05
CA LEU A 271 10.67 24.22 16.09
C LEU A 271 10.45 25.68 16.55
N ASN A 272 10.27 26.60 15.61
CA ASN A 272 10.19 28.03 15.90
C ASN A 272 8.75 28.50 16.22
N ALA A 273 7.75 27.81 15.64
CA ALA A 273 6.35 28.16 15.77
C ALA A 273 5.49 26.94 16.17
N SER A 274 4.24 27.17 16.53
CA SER A 274 3.27 26.10 16.80
C SER A 274 2.99 25.25 15.55
N SER A 275 3.01 25.86 14.36
CA SER A 275 2.87 25.14 13.07
C SER A 275 3.98 24.09 12.87
N ASP A 276 5.20 24.35 13.36
CA ASP A 276 6.29 23.38 13.25
C ASP A 276 6.05 22.18 14.17
N VAL A 277 5.34 22.40 15.30
CA VAL A 277 4.91 21.33 16.21
C VAL A 277 3.81 20.48 15.54
N ASP A 278 2.93 21.10 14.76
CA ASP A 278 1.92 20.36 13.99
C ASP A 278 2.60 19.50 12.91
N THR A 279 3.55 20.06 12.16
CA THR A 279 4.38 19.30 11.22
C THR A 279 5.10 18.13 11.90
N PHE A 280 5.65 18.34 13.09
CA PHE A 280 6.29 17.30 13.87
C PHE A 280 5.33 16.18 14.27
N LYS A 281 4.09 16.51 14.66
CA LYS A 281 3.06 15.52 15.00
C LYS A 281 2.62 14.73 13.75
N ASP A 282 2.46 15.39 12.61
CA ASP A 282 2.12 14.73 11.35
C ASP A 282 3.21 13.75 10.92
N TRP A 283 4.48 14.15 11.07
CA TRP A 283 5.63 13.28 10.83
C TRP A 283 5.66 12.06 11.77
N LEU A 284 5.31 12.22 13.05
CA LEU A 284 5.16 11.12 13.99
C LEU A 284 3.99 10.19 13.58
N THR A 285 2.87 10.74 13.15
CA THR A 285 1.72 9.96 12.66
C THR A 285 2.12 9.10 11.45
N GLY A 286 2.86 9.69 10.50
CA GLY A 286 3.45 8.95 9.38
C GLY A 286 4.38 7.82 9.82
N THR A 287 5.16 8.03 10.89
CA THR A 287 6.04 6.99 11.45
C THR A 287 5.26 5.76 11.91
N TRP A 288 4.19 5.97 12.69
CA TRP A 288 3.36 4.86 13.17
C TRP A 288 2.67 4.11 12.04
N THR A 289 2.17 4.84 11.06
CA THR A 289 1.58 4.29 9.84
C THR A 289 2.57 3.42 9.08
N ASN A 290 3.77 3.94 8.81
CA ASN A 290 4.79 3.22 8.05
C ASN A 290 5.30 1.99 8.79
N LEU A 291 5.52 2.07 10.11
CA LEU A 291 5.90 0.91 10.92
C LEU A 291 4.85 -0.20 10.88
N ALA A 292 3.55 0.15 10.95
CA ALA A 292 2.47 -0.82 10.87
C ALA A 292 2.37 -1.44 9.46
N MET A 293 2.54 -0.64 8.40
CA MET A 293 2.44 -1.07 7.00
C MET A 293 3.53 -2.07 6.62
N VAL A 294 4.74 -1.89 7.14
CA VAL A 294 5.89 -2.75 6.83
C VAL A 294 6.28 -3.68 7.99
N ASN A 295 5.31 -4.07 8.84
CA ASN A 295 5.54 -4.95 9.99
C ASN A 295 5.80 -6.41 9.57
N TYR A 296 6.82 -6.62 8.73
CA TYR A 296 7.16 -7.93 8.20
C TYR A 296 7.90 -8.80 9.22
N PRO A 297 7.76 -10.14 9.15
CA PRO A 297 8.44 -11.08 10.05
C PRO A 297 9.94 -11.27 9.70
N TYR A 298 10.50 -10.41 8.87
CA TYR A 298 11.89 -10.42 8.42
C TYR A 298 12.41 -9.00 8.21
N PRO A 299 13.72 -8.76 8.29
CA PRO A 299 14.29 -7.45 8.00
C PRO A 299 13.99 -7.01 6.57
N THR A 300 13.72 -5.73 6.38
CA THR A 300 13.47 -5.12 5.06
C THR A 300 14.21 -3.79 4.94
N ASN A 301 14.36 -3.32 3.71
CA ASN A 301 14.79 -1.98 3.37
C ASN A 301 13.86 -1.34 2.33
N PHE A 302 12.57 -1.74 2.35
CA PHE A 302 11.61 -1.28 1.35
C PHE A 302 11.34 0.24 1.46
N LEU A 303 11.02 0.76 2.62
CA LEU A 303 10.90 2.21 2.87
C LEU A 303 12.17 2.73 3.55
N GLU A 304 12.54 2.09 4.65
CA GLU A 304 13.73 2.35 5.44
C GLU A 304 14.38 1.01 5.82
N PRO A 305 15.67 0.97 6.18
CA PRO A 305 16.27 -0.22 6.76
C PRO A 305 15.63 -0.55 8.11
N LEU A 306 14.85 -1.61 8.16
CA LEU A 306 14.05 -1.99 9.33
C LEU A 306 14.37 -3.42 9.81
N PRO A 307 14.27 -3.68 11.14
CA PRO A 307 14.34 -5.03 11.69
C PRO A 307 13.12 -5.87 11.31
N ALA A 308 13.17 -7.18 11.58
CA ALA A 308 11.97 -7.99 11.62
C ALA A 308 11.03 -7.51 12.73
N TRP A 309 9.71 -7.51 12.46
CA TRP A 309 8.69 -7.09 13.40
C TRP A 309 8.92 -5.67 13.97
N PRO A 310 9.05 -4.64 13.12
CA PRO A 310 9.45 -3.30 13.57
C PRO A 310 8.49 -2.69 14.59
N VAL A 311 7.18 -3.00 14.56
CA VAL A 311 6.22 -2.56 15.59
C VAL A 311 6.60 -3.17 16.96
N ARG A 312 6.94 -4.45 17.01
CA ARG A 312 7.41 -5.11 18.24
C ARG A 312 8.68 -4.47 18.78
N GLU A 313 9.65 -4.20 17.89
CA GLU A 313 10.90 -3.55 18.28
C GLU A 313 10.66 -2.14 18.82
N CYS A 314 9.78 -1.37 18.18
CA CYS A 314 9.36 -0.06 18.63
C CYS A 314 8.69 -0.11 20.01
N CYS A 315 7.73 -1.02 20.21
CA CYS A 315 6.98 -1.16 21.47
C CYS A 315 7.85 -1.61 22.67
N LYS A 316 9.05 -2.14 22.46
CA LYS A 316 9.98 -2.43 23.57
C LYS A 316 10.32 -1.18 24.38
N TYR A 317 10.41 -0.04 23.73
CA TYR A 317 10.69 1.25 24.38
C TYR A 317 9.45 1.85 25.06
N LEU A 318 8.25 1.51 24.59
CA LEU A 318 6.98 2.11 25.03
C LEU A 318 6.10 1.16 25.87
N SER A 319 6.60 -0.01 26.29
CA SER A 319 5.82 -1.01 27.02
C SER A 319 5.83 -0.82 28.54
N ASN A 320 6.55 0.16 29.05
CA ASN A 320 6.53 0.52 30.48
C ASN A 320 5.82 1.86 30.65
N PRO A 321 5.05 2.03 31.74
CA PRO A 321 4.46 3.33 32.06
C PRO A 321 5.56 4.39 32.17
N ALA A 322 5.40 5.48 31.42
CA ALA A 322 6.33 6.60 31.43
C ALA A 322 5.55 7.91 31.42
N GLU A 323 6.11 8.93 32.06
CA GLU A 323 5.50 10.24 32.17
C GLU A 323 6.48 11.35 31.82
N SER A 324 5.96 12.51 31.47
CA SER A 324 6.73 13.73 31.27
C SER A 324 7.91 13.55 30.29
N GLN A 325 9.08 14.02 30.63
CA GLN A 325 10.27 13.95 29.79
C GLN A 325 10.75 12.49 29.57
N GLY A 326 10.51 11.58 30.49
CA GLY A 326 10.80 10.16 30.32
C GLY A 326 10.06 9.58 29.12
N LEU A 327 8.77 9.89 28.97
CA LEU A 327 7.97 9.45 27.82
C LEU A 327 8.50 10.01 26.51
N LEU A 328 9.00 11.26 26.47
CA LEU A 328 9.59 11.81 25.24
C LEU A 328 10.87 11.08 24.82
N LEU A 329 11.72 10.68 25.80
CA LEU A 329 12.93 9.89 25.53
C LEU A 329 12.59 8.50 25.03
N ASP A 330 11.59 7.83 25.61
CA ASP A 330 11.11 6.52 25.16
C ASP A 330 10.50 6.63 23.76
N LEU A 331 9.77 7.70 23.49
CA LEU A 331 9.20 7.97 22.17
C LEU A 331 10.30 8.18 21.11
N PHE A 332 11.36 8.96 21.44
CA PHE A 332 12.50 9.12 20.57
C PHE A 332 13.20 7.79 20.25
N ALA A 333 13.40 6.95 21.27
CA ALA A 333 13.98 5.63 21.07
C ALA A 333 13.09 4.74 20.17
N ALA A 334 11.79 4.82 20.36
CA ALA A 334 10.81 4.08 19.56
C ALA A 334 10.80 4.50 18.08
N ILE A 335 10.77 5.80 17.77
CA ILE A 335 10.78 6.28 16.38
C ILE A 335 12.15 6.09 15.71
N SER A 336 13.24 6.00 16.48
CA SER A 336 14.57 5.68 15.97
C SER A 336 14.65 4.28 15.36
N VAL A 337 13.70 3.39 15.67
CA VAL A 337 13.56 2.10 14.96
C VAL A 337 13.23 2.33 13.48
N TYR A 338 12.51 3.40 13.14
CA TYR A 338 12.20 3.74 11.75
C TYR A 338 13.32 4.57 11.11
N TYR A 339 13.65 5.72 11.70
CA TYR A 339 14.53 6.71 11.06
C TYR A 339 16.02 6.53 11.32
N ASN A 340 16.42 5.74 12.31
CA ASN A 340 17.83 5.59 12.67
C ASN A 340 18.19 4.17 13.15
N TYR A 341 17.52 3.15 12.63
CA TYR A 341 17.83 1.76 13.01
C TYR A 341 19.28 1.37 12.75
N THR A 342 19.90 1.92 11.72
CA THR A 342 21.31 1.67 11.37
C THR A 342 22.30 2.53 12.19
N GLY A 343 21.82 3.50 12.96
CA GLY A 343 22.65 4.44 13.72
C GLY A 343 23.39 5.47 12.85
N GLN A 344 23.00 5.67 11.59
CA GLN A 344 23.69 6.55 10.65
C GLN A 344 23.15 8.00 10.66
N ALA A 345 21.93 8.22 11.14
CA ALA A 345 21.32 9.54 11.18
C ALA A 345 21.94 10.39 12.29
N SER A 346 22.48 11.55 11.96
CA SER A 346 23.01 12.51 12.92
C SER A 346 21.94 13.41 13.53
N CYS A 347 20.84 13.62 12.80
CA CYS A 347 19.63 14.32 13.24
C CYS A 347 18.42 13.78 12.47
N LEU A 348 17.19 14.08 12.92
CA LEU A 348 15.95 13.69 12.28
C LEU A 348 15.32 14.91 11.59
N ASP A 349 15.02 14.77 10.29
CA ASP A 349 14.39 15.82 9.49
C ASP A 349 12.89 15.58 9.38
N ILE A 350 12.08 16.38 10.05
CA ILE A 350 10.62 16.29 10.05
C ILE A 350 9.97 16.70 8.72
N ASN A 351 10.74 17.34 7.83
CA ASN A 351 10.28 17.68 6.48
C ASN A 351 10.55 16.54 5.47
N GLN A 352 11.35 15.55 5.85
CA GLN A 352 11.58 14.37 5.04
C GLN A 352 10.39 13.42 5.19
N GLN A 353 9.72 13.15 4.08
CA GLN A 353 8.67 12.12 4.07
C GLN A 353 9.30 10.73 4.25
N GLY A 354 8.66 9.89 5.06
CA GLY A 354 9.13 8.52 5.32
C GLY A 354 9.10 7.60 4.10
N THR A 355 8.56 8.06 2.96
CA THR A 355 8.45 7.36 1.68
C THR A 355 9.35 7.97 0.60
N SER A 356 10.18 8.95 0.93
CA SER A 356 10.99 9.72 -0.04
C SER A 356 11.91 8.86 -0.93
N SER A 357 12.26 7.65 -0.48
CA SER A 357 13.03 6.68 -1.26
C SER A 357 12.29 6.15 -2.50
N LEU A 358 10.96 6.28 -2.57
CA LEU A 358 10.15 5.81 -3.68
C LEU A 358 10.16 6.77 -4.88
N GLY A 359 10.47 8.07 -4.67
CA GLY A 359 10.40 9.10 -5.72
C GLY A 359 8.96 9.44 -6.10
N ASP A 360 8.11 9.62 -5.12
CA ASP A 360 6.65 9.70 -5.21
C ASP A 360 6.08 11.12 -5.37
N MET A 361 6.82 12.05 -5.98
CA MET A 361 6.43 13.47 -6.13
C MET A 361 5.03 13.69 -6.75
N GLY A 362 4.52 12.75 -7.54
CA GLY A 362 3.17 12.81 -8.11
C GLY A 362 2.07 12.39 -7.14
N TRP A 363 2.41 11.74 -6.04
CA TRP A 363 1.44 11.10 -5.17
C TRP A 363 0.55 12.09 -4.43
N ASP A 364 1.09 13.22 -3.99
CA ASP A 364 0.30 14.27 -3.33
C ASP A 364 -0.80 14.86 -4.22
N TYR A 365 -0.59 14.84 -5.54
CA TYR A 365 -1.63 15.20 -6.51
C TYR A 365 -2.59 14.05 -6.77
N GLN A 366 -2.08 12.83 -6.93
CA GLN A 366 -2.86 11.67 -7.34
C GLN A 366 -3.73 11.11 -6.21
N LYS A 367 -3.22 11.09 -4.98
CA LYS A 367 -3.89 10.54 -3.80
C LYS A 367 -5.28 11.17 -3.54
N PRO A 368 -5.46 12.50 -3.52
CA PRO A 368 -6.78 13.13 -3.34
C PRO A 368 -7.77 12.84 -4.48
N VAL A 369 -7.27 12.60 -5.68
CA VAL A 369 -8.10 12.28 -6.85
C VAL A 369 -8.59 10.83 -6.81
N LEU A 370 -7.78 9.93 -6.25
CA LEU A 370 -8.07 8.49 -6.14
C LEU A 370 -8.84 8.14 -4.87
N MET A 371 -8.39 8.70 -3.76
CA MET A 371 -8.95 8.47 -2.44
C MET A 371 -9.47 9.81 -1.96
N VAL A 372 -10.78 9.96 -1.86
CA VAL A 372 -11.34 11.10 -1.14
C VAL A 372 -11.01 10.84 0.34
N GLU A 373 -9.77 11.14 0.73
CA GLU A 373 -9.47 11.43 2.11
C GLU A 373 -10.11 12.79 2.39
N GLU A 374 -11.33 12.79 2.95
CA GLU A 374 -11.71 13.93 3.78
C GLU A 374 -10.66 13.96 4.88
N GLU A 375 -9.79 14.97 4.83
CA GLU A 375 -8.89 15.26 5.93
C GLU A 375 -9.79 15.44 7.15
N PRO A 376 -9.76 14.57 8.15
CA PRO A 376 -10.72 14.60 9.28
C PRO A 376 -10.73 15.93 10.03
N TRP A 377 -9.67 16.75 9.85
CA TRP A 377 -9.51 18.07 10.46
C TRP A 377 -10.16 19.23 9.67
N LYS A 378 -10.69 19.01 8.47
CA LYS A 378 -11.31 20.08 7.65
C LYS A 378 -12.84 20.10 7.73
N THR A 379 -13.50 19.16 8.38
CA THR A 379 -14.94 19.19 8.60
C THR A 379 -15.29 20.05 9.82
N PRO A 380 -16.03 21.17 9.66
CA PRO A 380 -16.36 22.03 10.78
C PRO A 380 -17.57 21.51 11.54
N ALA A 381 -17.51 20.39 12.21
CA ALA A 381 -18.52 19.99 13.21
C ALA A 381 -18.33 18.58 13.84
N ARG A 382 -17.20 17.92 13.68
CA ARG A 382 -16.83 16.85 14.61
C ARG A 382 -15.38 17.04 14.95
N THR A 383 -15.13 17.48 16.16
CA THR A 383 -13.82 17.58 16.79
C THR A 383 -13.22 16.19 16.96
N THR A 384 -12.66 15.65 15.88
CA THR A 384 -11.82 14.49 15.98
C THR A 384 -10.57 14.77 15.18
N ASP A 385 -9.60 15.36 15.85
CA ASP A 385 -8.20 15.26 15.49
C ASP A 385 -7.90 13.78 15.16
N PRO A 386 -7.27 13.42 14.02
CA PRO A 386 -6.87 12.04 13.73
C PRO A 386 -6.11 11.40 14.89
N ARG A 387 -5.50 12.24 15.70
CA ARG A 387 -4.84 11.92 16.96
C ARG A 387 -5.82 11.55 18.08
N GLU A 388 -7.09 12.03 18.02
CA GLU A 388 -8.21 11.66 18.90
C GLU A 388 -9.04 10.52 18.30
N ALA A 389 -9.03 10.28 17.00
CA ALA A 389 -9.66 9.11 16.39
C ALA A 389 -9.05 7.79 16.90
N ILE A 390 -7.83 7.84 17.41
CA ILE A 390 -7.26 6.78 18.24
C ILE A 390 -8.07 6.59 19.56
N GLU A 391 -8.90 7.53 19.98
CA GLU A 391 -9.68 7.45 21.23
C GLU A 391 -11.12 6.93 21.08
N LEU A 392 -11.75 6.96 19.92
CA LEU A 392 -13.21 6.93 19.81
C LEU A 392 -13.85 5.58 19.48
N TYR A 393 -13.13 4.50 19.21
CA TYR A 393 -13.74 3.20 18.94
C TYR A 393 -13.58 2.23 20.10
N ARG A 394 -14.53 2.31 21.03
CA ARG A 394 -14.63 1.38 22.17
C ARG A 394 -15.89 0.51 22.19
N ASP A 395 -16.81 0.61 21.26
CA ASP A 395 -18.01 -0.25 21.27
C ASP A 395 -18.36 -0.79 19.88
N GLY A 396 -18.35 -2.08 19.83
CA GLY A 396 -19.10 -3.11 19.13
C GLY A 396 -19.55 -2.88 17.67
N ASP A 397 -19.25 -3.83 16.82
CA ASP A 397 -19.67 -4.09 15.45
C ASP A 397 -18.75 -3.61 14.32
N ALA A 398 -17.48 -4.01 14.37
CA ALA A 398 -16.56 -3.87 13.24
C ALA A 398 -16.54 -5.16 12.39
N HIS A 399 -17.01 -5.08 11.17
CA HIS A 399 -16.71 -6.09 10.17
C HIS A 399 -15.24 -5.97 9.75
N VAL A 400 -14.43 -6.85 10.30
CA VAL A 400 -12.97 -6.90 10.12
C VAL A 400 -12.64 -7.38 8.72
N PHE A 401 -11.95 -6.55 7.93
CA PHE A 401 -11.11 -7.05 6.86
C PHE A 401 -9.90 -7.76 7.48
N LYS A 402 -9.95 -9.09 7.53
CA LYS A 402 -8.79 -9.89 7.89
C LYS A 402 -7.76 -9.75 6.78
N TRP A 403 -6.65 -9.14 7.08
CA TRP A 403 -5.41 -9.37 6.37
C TRP A 403 -5.04 -10.84 6.64
N SER A 404 -5.13 -11.69 5.63
CA SER A 404 -4.69 -13.08 5.76
C SER A 404 -3.18 -13.11 5.96
N GLU A 405 -2.77 -13.78 7.01
CA GLU A 405 -1.39 -14.15 7.32
C GLU A 405 -0.66 -14.86 6.16
#